data_092b5eb75aa3a717e982c6ee05e909ea
#
_entry.id   092b5eb75aa3a717e982c6ee05e909ea
#
_cell.length_a   1.000
_cell.length_b   1.000
_cell.length_c   1.000
_cell.angle_alpha   90.00
_cell.angle_beta   90.00
_cell.angle_gamma   90.00
#
_symmetry.space_group_name_H-M   'P 1'
#
loop_
_entity.id
_entity.type
_entity.pdbx_description
1 polymer ?
#
loop_
_entity_poly.entity_id
_entity_poly.type
_entity_poly.pdbx_seq_one_letter_code
_entity_poly.pdbx_strand_id
1 'polypeptide(L)'
;MDIEKYLAKPTKSVRKHTNELYEALNILVEQKYVFGHLLELIKEAIEYHDYGKVNKYFQQRVKGLMKSFDDEIELPHNLLSLFFIKKPTENVEDYYKIAYAILNHHQRYDPIKTYNEKKHLLADNLAEFKNFIVNKVSVEEINNISKYKTNIEAILLKGFLHKCDYSASGEYIIEYKNDFLIDSLNNKFLPTLRET
;
A
#
# COMPACT_ATOMS: atom_id res chain seq x y z
N MET A 1 8.46 -10.49 -12.67
CA MET A 1 9.20 -10.98 -11.48
C MET A 1 8.38 -12.06 -10.81
N ASP A 2 8.99 -13.18 -10.45
CA ASP A 2 8.31 -14.23 -9.68
C ASP A 2 8.36 -13.86 -8.19
N ILE A 3 7.24 -13.31 -7.67
CA ILE A 3 7.10 -12.88 -6.27
C ILE A 3 6.58 -13.97 -5.34
N GLU A 4 6.30 -15.18 -5.86
CA GLU A 4 5.84 -16.31 -5.04
C GLU A 4 6.90 -16.81 -4.05
N LYS A 5 8.18 -16.72 -4.45
CA LYS A 5 9.31 -17.18 -3.63
C LYS A 5 9.69 -16.22 -2.50
N TYR A 6 9.14 -14.98 -2.50
CA TYR A 6 9.43 -13.98 -1.48
C TYR A 6 8.32 -13.95 -0.43
N LEU A 7 8.71 -13.82 0.83
CA LEU A 7 7.79 -13.82 1.96
C LEU A 7 7.28 -12.40 2.27
N ALA A 8 5.99 -12.25 2.45
CA ALA A 8 5.37 -11.07 3.06
C ALA A 8 5.32 -11.18 4.59
N LYS A 9 5.20 -12.43 5.08
CA LYS A 9 5.19 -12.84 6.50
C LYS A 9 5.92 -14.18 6.63
N PRO A 10 6.26 -14.64 7.85
CA PRO A 10 7.02 -15.90 8.03
C PRO A 10 6.44 -17.13 7.32
N THR A 11 5.13 -17.20 7.17
CA THR A 11 4.40 -18.33 6.59
C THR A 11 3.64 -18.00 5.30
N LYS A 12 3.79 -16.77 4.77
CA LYS A 12 2.96 -16.29 3.66
C LYS A 12 3.82 -15.58 2.62
N SER A 13 3.74 -16.02 1.35
CA SER A 13 4.44 -15.34 0.25
C SER A 13 3.80 -13.97 -0.08
N VAL A 14 4.57 -13.10 -0.74
CA VAL A 14 4.05 -11.81 -1.23
C VAL A 14 2.87 -12.05 -2.18
N ARG A 15 2.95 -13.03 -3.09
CA ARG A 15 1.85 -13.36 -4.01
C ARG A 15 0.61 -13.82 -3.27
N LYS A 16 0.75 -14.72 -2.29
CA LYS A 16 -0.40 -15.18 -1.49
C LYS A 16 -1.06 -14.04 -0.75
N HIS A 17 -0.26 -13.16 -0.13
CA HIS A 17 -0.76 -11.97 0.54
C HIS A 17 -1.51 -11.04 -0.43
N THR A 18 -0.95 -10.76 -1.61
CA THR A 18 -1.61 -9.96 -2.65
C THR A 18 -2.96 -10.56 -3.08
N ASN A 19 -3.04 -11.89 -3.22
CA ASN A 19 -4.29 -12.56 -3.57
C ASN A 19 -5.36 -12.38 -2.48
N GLU A 20 -4.99 -12.45 -1.21
CA GLU A 20 -5.91 -12.17 -0.09
C GLU A 20 -6.42 -10.71 -0.10
N LEU A 21 -5.61 -9.74 -0.54
CA LEU A 21 -6.10 -8.38 -0.75
C LEU A 21 -7.13 -8.31 -1.88
N TYR A 22 -6.97 -9.09 -2.96
CA TYR A 22 -7.97 -9.18 -4.02
C TYR A 22 -9.27 -9.81 -3.53
N GLU A 23 -9.22 -10.82 -2.67
CA GLU A 23 -10.42 -11.38 -2.03
C GLU A 23 -11.16 -10.33 -1.20
N ALA A 24 -10.43 -9.56 -0.39
CA ALA A 24 -10.99 -8.44 0.36
C ALA A 24 -11.58 -7.34 -0.55
N LEU A 25 -10.90 -7.02 -1.66
CA LEU A 25 -11.40 -6.07 -2.65
C LEU A 25 -12.73 -6.54 -3.28
N ASN A 26 -12.85 -7.83 -3.62
CA ASN A 26 -14.07 -8.38 -4.20
C ASN A 26 -15.29 -8.13 -3.29
N ILE A 27 -15.13 -8.28 -1.97
CA ILE A 27 -16.18 -7.96 -1.00
C ILE A 27 -16.57 -6.47 -1.07
N LEU A 28 -15.60 -5.56 -1.17
CA LEU A 28 -15.88 -4.12 -1.29
C LEU A 28 -16.58 -3.77 -2.62
N VAL A 29 -16.27 -4.49 -3.69
CA VAL A 29 -16.95 -4.33 -5.00
C VAL A 29 -18.40 -4.83 -4.93
N GLU A 30 -18.64 -6.00 -4.34
CA GLU A 30 -19.99 -6.55 -4.13
C GLU A 30 -20.85 -5.61 -3.29
N GLN A 31 -20.26 -4.97 -2.29
CA GLN A 31 -20.91 -3.96 -1.46
C GLN A 31 -21.08 -2.60 -2.15
N LYS A 32 -20.60 -2.44 -3.38
CA LYS A 32 -20.63 -1.20 -4.17
C LYS A 32 -19.85 -0.01 -3.56
N TYR A 33 -18.87 -0.29 -2.71
CA TYR A 33 -17.98 0.76 -2.21
C TYR A 33 -16.90 1.16 -3.22
N VAL A 34 -16.49 0.22 -4.09
CA VAL A 34 -15.46 0.42 -5.11
C VAL A 34 -16.04 0.03 -6.47
N PHE A 35 -15.97 0.95 -7.43
CA PHE A 35 -16.49 0.74 -8.79
C PHE A 35 -15.80 1.68 -9.79
N GLY A 36 -16.03 1.41 -11.10
CA GLY A 36 -15.56 2.26 -12.20
C GLY A 36 -14.04 2.40 -12.22
N HIS A 37 -13.56 3.59 -12.52
CA HIS A 37 -12.14 3.89 -12.65
C HIS A 37 -11.35 3.63 -11.35
N LEU A 38 -11.94 3.91 -10.20
CA LEU A 38 -11.31 3.68 -8.90
C LEU A 38 -10.98 2.19 -8.68
N LEU A 39 -11.79 1.26 -9.23
CA LEU A 39 -11.51 -0.16 -9.16
C LEU A 39 -10.22 -0.55 -9.89
N GLU A 40 -9.95 0.06 -11.05
CA GLU A 40 -8.72 -0.22 -11.79
C GLU A 40 -7.50 0.33 -11.05
N LEU A 41 -7.60 1.52 -10.48
CA LEU A 41 -6.51 2.11 -9.69
C LEU A 41 -6.18 1.27 -8.44
N ILE A 42 -7.20 0.76 -7.73
CA ILE A 42 -6.95 -0.03 -6.52
C ILE A 42 -6.38 -1.42 -6.84
N LYS A 43 -6.76 -2.03 -7.97
CA LYS A 43 -6.14 -3.28 -8.42
C LYS A 43 -4.64 -3.10 -8.66
N GLU A 44 -4.25 -2.01 -9.32
CA GLU A 44 -2.85 -1.71 -9.55
C GLU A 44 -2.11 -1.40 -8.24
N ALA A 45 -2.73 -0.62 -7.34
CA ALA A 45 -2.15 -0.36 -6.02
C ALA A 45 -1.95 -1.66 -5.22
N ILE A 46 -2.92 -2.58 -5.22
CA ILE A 46 -2.81 -3.90 -4.57
C ILE A 46 -1.69 -4.72 -5.19
N GLU A 47 -1.55 -4.75 -6.51
CA GLU A 47 -0.50 -5.54 -7.16
C GLU A 47 0.89 -5.12 -6.71
N TYR A 48 1.15 -3.82 -6.59
CA TYR A 48 2.51 -3.30 -6.38
C TYR A 48 2.84 -2.89 -4.95
N HIS A 49 1.86 -2.77 -4.02
CA HIS A 49 2.10 -2.17 -2.70
C HIS A 49 3.24 -2.80 -1.91
N ASP A 50 3.42 -4.10 -2.05
CA ASP A 50 4.35 -4.92 -1.30
C ASP A 50 5.57 -5.41 -2.11
N TYR A 51 5.75 -4.96 -3.35
CA TYR A 51 6.91 -5.37 -4.15
C TYR A 51 8.25 -5.01 -3.50
N GLY A 52 8.30 -3.94 -2.71
CA GLY A 52 9.50 -3.60 -1.94
C GLY A 52 9.89 -4.63 -0.86
N LYS A 53 8.98 -5.53 -0.46
CA LYS A 53 9.27 -6.63 0.47
C LYS A 53 10.22 -7.69 -0.10
N VAL A 54 10.45 -7.70 -1.41
CA VAL A 54 11.45 -8.59 -2.04
C VAL A 54 12.89 -8.25 -1.62
N ASN A 55 13.12 -7.07 -1.07
CA ASN A 55 14.40 -6.61 -0.53
C ASN A 55 15.05 -7.67 0.38
N LYS A 56 16.37 -7.88 0.23
CA LYS A 56 17.12 -8.89 0.98
C LYS A 56 17.01 -8.70 2.51
N TYR A 57 17.03 -7.48 3.01
CA TYR A 57 16.95 -7.18 4.44
C TYR A 57 15.57 -7.52 5.00
N PHE A 58 14.50 -7.13 4.28
CA PHE A 58 13.15 -7.57 4.63
C PHE A 58 13.05 -9.09 4.65
N GLN A 59 13.61 -9.79 3.63
CA GLN A 59 13.58 -11.23 3.56
C GLN A 59 14.38 -11.90 4.69
N GLN A 60 15.51 -11.34 5.10
CA GLN A 60 16.27 -11.82 6.26
C GLN A 60 15.47 -11.67 7.56
N ARG A 61 14.80 -10.53 7.73
CA ARG A 61 13.99 -10.25 8.90
C ARG A 61 12.77 -11.18 9.00
N VAL A 62 12.05 -11.37 7.93
CA VAL A 62 10.86 -12.24 7.91
C VAL A 62 11.23 -13.72 8.11
N LYS A 63 12.44 -14.12 7.76
CA LYS A 63 13.01 -15.46 8.03
C LYS A 63 13.63 -15.61 9.42
N GLY A 64 13.56 -14.56 10.25
CA GLY A 64 14.13 -14.60 11.61
C GLY A 64 15.66 -14.45 11.68
N LEU A 65 16.33 -14.13 10.56
CA LEU A 65 17.78 -13.92 10.50
C LEU A 65 18.18 -12.53 11.01
N MET A 66 17.24 -11.60 11.05
CA MET A 66 17.36 -10.26 11.66
C MET A 66 16.20 -10.06 12.65
N LYS A 67 16.47 -9.44 13.80
CA LYS A 67 15.47 -9.27 14.88
C LYS A 67 14.42 -8.19 14.59
N SER A 68 14.83 -7.08 13.92
CA SER A 68 14.00 -5.93 13.70
C SER A 68 14.41 -5.19 12.43
N PHE A 69 13.62 -4.21 12.03
CA PHE A 69 13.98 -3.22 11.00
C PHE A 69 15.25 -2.49 11.43
N ASP A 70 16.24 -2.46 10.55
CA ASP A 70 17.50 -1.76 10.77
C ASP A 70 17.55 -0.51 9.89
N ASP A 71 17.39 0.64 10.52
CA ASP A 71 17.30 1.94 9.89
C ASP A 71 18.60 2.39 9.19
N GLU A 72 19.74 1.76 9.52
CA GLU A 72 21.04 2.08 8.93
C GLU A 72 21.26 1.39 7.58
N ILE A 73 20.58 0.28 7.33
CA ILE A 73 20.80 -0.55 6.12
C ILE A 73 19.55 -0.84 5.31
N GLU A 74 18.36 -0.82 5.94
CA GLU A 74 17.09 -1.18 5.30
C GLU A 74 16.27 0.07 4.95
N LEU A 75 15.76 0.12 3.72
CA LEU A 75 14.77 1.11 3.30
C LEU A 75 13.34 0.56 3.49
N PRO A 76 12.37 1.43 3.84
CA PRO A 76 10.98 1.03 3.94
C PRO A 76 10.46 0.42 2.63
N HIS A 77 9.78 -0.74 2.72
CA HIS A 77 9.32 -1.47 1.53
C HIS A 77 8.31 -0.69 0.70
N ASN A 78 7.46 0.14 1.30
CA ASN A 78 6.53 0.99 0.57
C ASN A 78 7.24 2.07 -0.27
N LEU A 79 8.40 2.58 0.17
CA LEU A 79 9.26 3.44 -0.64
C LEU A 79 9.89 2.65 -1.79
N LEU A 80 10.41 1.45 -1.51
CA LEU A 80 11.01 0.58 -2.53
C LEU A 80 9.99 0.11 -3.56
N SER A 81 8.72 -0.07 -3.18
CA SER A 81 7.64 -0.47 -4.10
C SER A 81 7.44 0.51 -5.25
N LEU A 82 7.74 1.79 -5.06
CA LEU A 82 7.63 2.80 -6.12
C LEU A 82 8.53 2.54 -7.34
N PHE A 83 9.62 1.81 -7.16
CA PHE A 83 10.55 1.48 -8.26
C PHE A 83 9.99 0.44 -9.23
N PHE A 84 8.93 -0.26 -8.85
CA PHE A 84 8.30 -1.32 -9.66
C PHE A 84 7.03 -0.86 -10.38
N ILE A 85 6.52 0.34 -10.10
CA ILE A 85 5.33 0.90 -10.76
C ILE A 85 5.77 1.64 -12.01
N LYS A 86 5.22 1.26 -13.16
CA LYS A 86 5.54 1.94 -14.42
C LYS A 86 4.88 3.32 -14.46
N LYS A 87 5.71 4.36 -14.56
CA LYS A 87 5.22 5.72 -14.80
C LYS A 87 4.89 5.88 -16.29
N PRO A 88 3.65 6.24 -16.66
CA PRO A 88 3.30 6.51 -18.05
C PRO A 88 3.94 7.81 -18.55
N THR A 89 4.09 7.93 -19.86
CA THR A 89 4.58 9.17 -20.50
C THR A 89 3.50 10.23 -20.62
N GLU A 90 2.24 9.81 -20.68
CA GLU A 90 1.05 10.65 -20.77
C GLU A 90 0.08 10.30 -19.65
N ASN A 91 -0.76 11.25 -19.25
CA ASN A 91 -1.77 11.05 -18.19
C ASN A 91 -1.20 10.46 -16.88
N VAL A 92 -0.22 11.15 -16.33
CA VAL A 92 0.51 10.72 -15.11
C VAL A 92 -0.31 10.85 -13.81
N GLU A 93 -1.53 11.37 -13.88
CA GLU A 93 -2.32 11.65 -12.67
C GLU A 93 -2.66 10.38 -11.90
N ASP A 94 -3.11 9.34 -12.60
CA ASP A 94 -3.43 8.04 -12.00
C ASP A 94 -2.22 7.38 -11.36
N TYR A 95 -1.07 7.46 -12.03
CA TYR A 95 0.20 7.02 -11.44
C TYR A 95 0.47 7.71 -10.11
N TYR A 96 0.30 9.03 -10.01
CA TYR A 96 0.55 9.75 -8.76
C TYR A 96 -0.46 9.38 -7.65
N LYS A 97 -1.73 9.10 -7.99
CA LYS A 97 -2.72 8.60 -7.03
C LYS A 97 -2.31 7.22 -6.48
N ILE A 98 -1.93 6.29 -7.37
CA ILE A 98 -1.47 4.94 -7.00
C ILE A 98 -0.19 5.02 -6.17
N ALA A 99 0.81 5.78 -6.64
CA ALA A 99 2.08 5.96 -5.94
C ALA A 99 1.88 6.59 -4.55
N TYR A 100 0.94 7.56 -4.42
CA TYR A 100 0.59 8.14 -3.13
C TYR A 100 -0.02 7.10 -2.18
N ALA A 101 -0.95 6.29 -2.66
CA ALA A 101 -1.55 5.24 -1.86
C ALA A 101 -0.51 4.23 -1.37
N ILE A 102 0.37 3.76 -2.26
CA ILE A 102 1.43 2.80 -1.94
C ILE A 102 2.47 3.40 -0.99
N LEU A 103 2.95 4.62 -1.25
CA LEU A 103 3.95 5.26 -0.40
C LEU A 103 3.45 5.46 1.03
N ASN A 104 2.15 5.68 1.21
CA ASN A 104 1.56 6.06 2.48
C ASN A 104 0.69 4.97 3.14
N HIS A 105 0.66 3.73 2.65
CA HIS A 105 -0.17 2.68 3.26
C HIS A 105 0.33 2.27 4.67
N HIS A 106 1.62 2.48 4.96
CA HIS A 106 2.21 2.32 6.30
C HIS A 106 2.87 3.61 6.77
N GLN A 107 2.13 4.70 6.90
CA GLN A 107 2.68 6.02 7.22
C GLN A 107 3.31 6.06 8.64
N ARG A 108 4.60 5.69 8.74
CA ARG A 108 5.39 5.71 9.99
C ARG A 108 6.62 6.63 9.93
N TYR A 109 6.85 7.31 8.80
CA TYR A 109 8.03 8.12 8.54
C TYR A 109 7.71 9.23 7.53
N ASP A 110 8.58 10.25 7.45
CA ASP A 110 8.54 11.27 6.40
C ASP A 110 9.26 10.73 5.15
N PRO A 111 8.55 10.47 4.05
CA PRO A 111 9.16 9.88 2.84
C PRO A 111 10.24 10.75 2.22
N ILE A 112 10.07 12.08 2.23
CA ILE A 112 11.01 13.03 1.63
C ILE A 112 12.30 13.04 2.42
N LYS A 113 12.19 13.18 3.75
CA LYS A 113 13.31 13.13 4.66
C LYS A 113 14.07 11.82 4.55
N THR A 114 13.35 10.70 4.66
CA THR A 114 13.93 9.36 4.58
C THR A 114 14.66 9.13 3.26
N TYR A 115 14.07 9.52 2.14
CA TYR A 115 14.73 9.38 0.84
C TYR A 115 16.01 10.22 0.76
N ASN A 116 15.97 11.50 1.19
CA ASN A 116 17.14 12.37 1.15
C ASN A 116 18.31 11.82 1.98
N GLU A 117 18.03 11.35 3.17
CA GLU A 117 19.03 10.83 4.09
C GLU A 117 19.59 9.46 3.66
N LYS A 118 18.75 8.61 3.03
CA LYS A 118 19.05 7.19 2.82
C LYS A 118 19.14 6.76 1.37
N LYS A 119 19.05 7.65 0.39
CA LYS A 119 19.15 7.30 -1.04
C LYS A 119 20.44 6.55 -1.42
N HIS A 120 21.49 6.69 -0.62
CA HIS A 120 22.76 5.96 -0.80
C HIS A 120 22.59 4.45 -0.60
N LEU A 121 21.55 4.01 0.15
CA LEU A 121 21.23 2.60 0.38
C LEU A 121 20.46 1.96 -0.78
N LEU A 122 19.92 2.74 -1.72
CA LEU A 122 19.08 2.23 -2.81
C LEU A 122 19.78 1.17 -3.66
N ALA A 123 21.05 1.40 -4.02
CA ALA A 123 21.79 0.48 -4.86
C ALA A 123 21.90 -0.92 -4.24
N ASP A 124 22.11 -0.99 -2.94
CA ASP A 124 22.21 -2.25 -2.20
C ASP A 124 20.84 -2.88 -1.95
N ASN A 125 19.85 -2.09 -1.55
CA ASN A 125 18.48 -2.56 -1.31
C ASN A 125 17.78 -3.08 -2.57
N LEU A 126 18.15 -2.58 -3.75
CA LEU A 126 17.57 -2.98 -5.05
C LEU A 126 18.52 -3.86 -5.88
N ALA A 127 19.67 -4.29 -5.35
CA ALA A 127 20.72 -4.97 -6.11
C ALA A 127 20.23 -6.21 -6.87
N GLU A 128 19.42 -7.05 -6.21
CA GLU A 128 18.92 -8.30 -6.79
C GLU A 128 17.80 -8.09 -7.82
N PHE A 129 17.25 -6.87 -7.92
CA PHE A 129 16.05 -6.56 -8.70
C PHE A 129 16.27 -5.55 -9.81
N LYS A 130 17.50 -5.20 -10.12
CA LYS A 130 17.85 -4.20 -11.16
C LYS A 130 17.11 -4.39 -12.48
N ASN A 131 16.92 -5.64 -12.89
CA ASN A 131 16.26 -5.99 -14.15
C ASN A 131 14.73 -5.85 -14.11
N PHE A 132 14.14 -5.65 -12.93
CA PHE A 132 12.69 -5.50 -12.73
C PHE A 132 12.30 -4.07 -12.37
N ILE A 133 13.26 -3.19 -12.19
CA ILE A 133 13.02 -1.77 -11.94
C ILE A 133 12.53 -1.14 -13.23
N VAL A 134 11.34 -0.55 -13.18
CA VAL A 134 10.70 0.10 -14.34
C VAL A 134 10.55 1.61 -14.17
N ASN A 135 10.86 2.13 -12.97
CA ASN A 135 10.72 3.54 -12.65
C ASN A 135 12.00 4.11 -12.01
N LYS A 136 12.26 5.39 -12.26
CA LYS A 136 13.31 6.17 -11.57
C LYS A 136 12.65 7.07 -10.56
N VAL A 137 12.78 6.72 -9.28
CA VAL A 137 12.29 7.55 -8.20
C VAL A 137 13.36 8.55 -7.80
N SER A 138 12.99 9.82 -7.69
CA SER A 138 13.84 10.93 -7.24
C SER A 138 13.17 11.68 -6.09
N VAL A 139 13.89 12.60 -5.44
CA VAL A 139 13.30 13.52 -4.45
C VAL A 139 12.16 14.33 -5.04
N GLU A 140 12.33 14.82 -6.27
CA GLU A 140 11.29 15.55 -6.99
C GLU A 140 10.05 14.69 -7.22
N GLU A 141 10.25 13.43 -7.59
CA GLU A 141 9.16 12.46 -7.76
C GLU A 141 8.39 12.25 -6.47
N ILE A 142 9.07 12.05 -5.35
CA ILE A 142 8.43 11.88 -4.04
C ILE A 142 7.68 13.16 -3.63
N ASN A 143 8.24 14.33 -3.91
CA ASN A 143 7.56 15.62 -3.68
C ASN A 143 6.28 15.72 -4.52
N ASN A 144 6.31 15.33 -5.80
CA ASN A 144 5.13 15.32 -6.66
C ASN A 144 4.05 14.34 -6.15
N ILE A 145 4.44 13.13 -5.75
CA ILE A 145 3.55 12.16 -5.12
C ILE A 145 2.91 12.76 -3.85
N SER A 146 3.69 13.42 -3.01
CA SER A 146 3.25 13.99 -1.73
C SER A 146 2.24 15.13 -1.88
N LYS A 147 2.15 15.80 -3.05
CA LYS A 147 1.12 16.81 -3.34
C LYS A 147 -0.29 16.22 -3.37
N TYR A 148 -0.42 14.90 -3.61
CA TYR A 148 -1.71 14.20 -3.66
C TYR A 148 -2.35 13.95 -2.29
N LYS A 149 -1.73 14.41 -1.20
CA LYS A 149 -2.27 14.32 0.16
C LYS A 149 -3.66 14.97 0.36
N THR A 150 -4.06 15.87 -0.53
CA THR A 150 -5.38 16.53 -0.54
C THR A 150 -6.27 16.07 -1.70
N ASN A 151 -5.80 15.18 -2.56
CA ASN A 151 -6.58 14.63 -3.65
C ASN A 151 -7.53 13.56 -3.11
N ILE A 152 -8.84 13.73 -3.32
CA ILE A 152 -9.88 12.86 -2.75
C ILE A 152 -9.72 11.42 -3.24
N GLU A 153 -9.48 11.21 -4.54
CA GLU A 153 -9.34 9.85 -5.10
C GLU A 153 -8.09 9.16 -4.55
N ALA A 154 -6.97 9.88 -4.40
CA ALA A 154 -5.75 9.33 -3.80
C ALA A 154 -5.95 8.95 -2.31
N ILE A 155 -6.73 9.75 -1.56
CA ILE A 155 -7.08 9.45 -0.16
C ILE A 155 -7.98 8.22 -0.10
N LEU A 156 -9.00 8.12 -0.95
CA LEU A 156 -9.90 6.96 -1.04
C LEU A 156 -9.11 5.70 -1.42
N LEU A 157 -8.25 5.81 -2.44
CA LEU A 157 -7.40 4.71 -2.90
C LEU A 157 -6.50 4.18 -1.77
N LYS A 158 -5.83 5.08 -1.03
CA LYS A 158 -5.08 4.72 0.17
C LYS A 158 -5.95 4.03 1.22
N GLY A 159 -7.15 4.56 1.46
CA GLY A 159 -8.09 4.01 2.45
C GLY A 159 -8.52 2.58 2.10
N PHE A 160 -8.88 2.33 0.84
CA PHE A 160 -9.26 1.00 0.38
C PHE A 160 -8.08 0.02 0.37
N LEU A 161 -6.91 0.46 -0.11
CA LEU A 161 -5.69 -0.36 -0.02
C LEU A 161 -5.41 -0.79 1.43
N HIS A 162 -5.48 0.17 2.36
CA HIS A 162 -5.27 -0.06 3.77
C HIS A 162 -6.31 -1.04 4.35
N LYS A 163 -7.59 -0.88 3.99
CA LYS A 163 -8.66 -1.80 4.43
C LYS A 163 -8.41 -3.24 3.97
N CYS A 164 -8.02 -3.42 2.70
CA CYS A 164 -7.70 -4.73 2.14
C CYS A 164 -6.45 -5.33 2.81
N ASP A 165 -5.39 -4.56 2.99
CA ASP A 165 -4.15 -5.02 3.62
C ASP A 165 -4.35 -5.42 5.08
N TYR A 166 -5.12 -4.62 5.85
CA TYR A 166 -5.45 -4.99 7.23
C TYR A 166 -6.29 -6.25 7.31
N SER A 167 -7.28 -6.43 6.43
CA SER A 167 -8.08 -7.64 6.36
C SER A 167 -7.21 -8.87 6.09
N ALA A 168 -6.38 -8.84 5.06
CA ALA A 168 -5.45 -9.91 4.70
C ALA A 168 -4.37 -10.14 5.77
N SER A 169 -3.93 -9.07 6.44
CA SER A 169 -2.92 -9.12 7.49
C SER A 169 -3.45 -9.63 8.81
N GLY A 170 -4.68 -9.29 9.17
CA GLY A 170 -5.34 -9.72 10.40
C GLY A 170 -6.06 -11.06 10.28
N GLU A 171 -6.13 -11.64 9.05
CA GLU A 171 -6.86 -12.88 8.76
C GLU A 171 -8.34 -12.82 9.16
N TYR A 172 -8.96 -11.64 9.02
CA TYR A 172 -10.38 -11.46 9.25
C TYR A 172 -11.10 -11.01 7.97
N ILE A 173 -12.35 -11.43 7.85
CA ILE A 173 -13.21 -11.10 6.71
C ILE A 173 -13.75 -9.67 6.87
N ILE A 174 -13.77 -8.89 5.78
CA ILE A 174 -14.46 -7.61 5.75
C ILE A 174 -15.98 -7.89 5.95
N GLU A 175 -16.58 -7.24 6.95
CA GLU A 175 -17.99 -7.40 7.23
C GLU A 175 -18.87 -6.88 6.09
N TYR A 176 -19.85 -7.68 5.67
CA TYR A 176 -20.81 -7.32 4.62
C TYR A 176 -21.83 -6.27 5.08
N LYS A 177 -22.09 -6.16 6.39
CA LYS A 177 -22.97 -5.15 6.97
C LYS A 177 -22.28 -4.56 8.19
N ASN A 178 -22.27 -3.24 8.25
CA ASN A 178 -21.90 -2.53 9.46
C ASN A 178 -23.16 -2.17 10.23
N ASP A 179 -23.92 -3.19 10.65
CA ASP A 179 -25.15 -3.02 11.43
C ASP A 179 -24.87 -2.23 12.72
N PHE A 180 -23.69 -2.42 13.31
CA PHE A 180 -23.27 -1.64 14.50
C PHE A 180 -23.23 -0.13 14.24
N LEU A 181 -22.74 0.31 13.09
CA LEU A 181 -22.69 1.75 12.74
C LEU A 181 -24.11 2.29 12.50
N ILE A 182 -24.92 1.53 11.78
CA ILE A 182 -26.33 1.86 11.48
C ILE A 182 -27.13 1.88 12.79
N ASP A 183 -26.98 0.90 13.63
CA ASP A 183 -27.67 0.80 14.92
C ASP A 183 -27.19 1.91 15.87
N SER A 184 -25.90 2.22 15.91
CA SER A 184 -25.35 3.32 16.71
C SER A 184 -25.85 4.67 16.22
N LEU A 185 -25.90 4.91 14.89
CA LEU A 185 -26.47 6.12 14.33
C LEU A 185 -27.96 6.24 14.63
N ASN A 186 -28.73 5.17 14.42
CA ASN A 186 -30.18 5.18 14.64
C ASN A 186 -30.54 5.29 16.13
N ASN A 187 -29.80 4.62 17.01
CA ASN A 187 -30.17 4.53 18.42
C ASN A 187 -29.51 5.59 19.30
N LYS A 188 -28.38 6.19 18.89
CA LYS A 188 -27.64 7.15 19.70
C LYS A 188 -27.65 8.58 19.16
N PHE A 189 -27.65 8.76 17.85
CA PHE A 189 -27.47 10.08 17.24
C PHE A 189 -28.76 10.65 16.62
N LEU A 190 -29.55 9.83 15.94
CA LEU A 190 -30.77 10.33 15.31
C LEU A 190 -31.88 10.77 16.28
N PRO A 191 -32.10 10.13 17.44
CA PRO A 191 -33.04 10.65 18.42
C PRO A 191 -32.63 12.03 18.95
N THR A 192 -31.35 12.24 19.25
CA THR A 192 -30.83 13.52 19.77
C THR A 192 -30.97 14.67 18.76
N LEU A 193 -30.86 14.38 17.46
CA LEU A 193 -31.04 15.39 16.40
C LEU A 193 -32.52 15.70 16.12
N ARG A 194 -33.47 14.83 16.54
CA ARG A 194 -34.92 15.06 16.37
C ARG A 194 -35.53 15.82 17.53
N GLU A 195 -34.87 15.89 18.65
CA GLU A 195 -35.30 16.59 19.87
C GLU A 195 -34.75 18.03 19.97
N THR A 196 -33.88 18.44 19.03
CA THR A 196 -33.34 19.80 18.88
C THR A 196 -33.91 20.49 17.68
#